data_63936187e97d43518a360dc0d8a8fc7d
#
_entry.id   63936187e97d43518a360dc0d8a8fc7d
#
_cell.length_a   1.000
_cell.length_b   1.000
_cell.length_c   1.000
_cell.angle_alpha   90.00
_cell.angle_beta   90.00
_cell.angle_gamma   90.00
#
_symmetry.space_group_name_H-M   'P 1'
#
loop_
_entity.id
_entity.type
_entity.pdbx_description
1 polymer ?
#
loop_
_entity_poly.entity_id
_entity_poly.type
_entity_poly.pdbx_seq_one_letter_code
_entity_poly.pdbx_strand_id
1 'polypeptide(L)'
;GLGGIIPVAAALTGEYSPKSRKSFNYGLMYSGYSLGILAAALFSRGFLADYGWRVIVLFGAAPLLVVPVFYFLLPESVESLVLRGKQKEAAETARRMGIAVPKTVQKNPKGPGWSAVLKTIFARDKAFETICFWVGLFLGLLLVYGLAQWLPQIMRKNGYDLGDSLLFLAVFSLSSAIGGIVLGTWADRFGIKRTVALSYLVGAIGIAALTFKSSILLNYVFVAIAGFGTVSASLILTGFLAQRLDPTIRSAGTGFALSFSRIGALTGPLLGGFIASTNLAPEWNFYIFAAV
;
A
#
# COMPACT_ATOMS: atom_id res chain seq x y z
N GLY A 1 -2.14 -15.49 7.65
CA GLY A 1 -2.19 -14.57 8.77
C GLY A 1 -1.91 -13.12 8.40
N LEU A 2 -0.71 -12.76 7.94
CA LEU A 2 -0.30 -11.35 7.75
C LEU A 2 -1.17 -10.55 6.77
N GLY A 3 -1.69 -11.19 5.71
CA GLY A 3 -2.58 -10.53 4.75
C GLY A 3 -3.90 -10.01 5.34
N GLY A 4 -4.36 -10.59 6.46
CA GLY A 4 -5.57 -10.15 7.16
C GLY A 4 -5.39 -8.89 8.02
N ILE A 5 -4.16 -8.52 8.37
CA ILE A 5 -3.86 -7.35 9.22
C ILE A 5 -4.22 -6.04 8.50
N ILE A 6 -3.91 -5.94 7.22
CA ILE A 6 -4.10 -4.71 6.44
C ILE A 6 -5.57 -4.26 6.41
N PRO A 7 -6.56 -5.09 6.04
CA PRO A 7 -7.95 -4.66 6.03
C PRO A 7 -8.49 -4.35 7.44
N VAL A 8 -8.04 -5.07 8.46
CA VAL A 8 -8.43 -4.79 9.85
C VAL A 8 -7.87 -3.45 10.32
N ALA A 9 -6.58 -3.20 10.09
CA ALA A 9 -5.94 -1.92 10.42
C ALA A 9 -6.60 -0.76 9.66
N ALA A 10 -6.92 -0.95 8.37
CA ALA A 10 -7.60 0.03 7.56
C ALA A 10 -9.01 0.34 8.08
N ALA A 11 -9.78 -0.68 8.46
CA ALA A 11 -11.11 -0.51 9.04
C ALA A 11 -11.04 0.29 10.36
N LEU A 12 -10.17 -0.12 11.27
CA LEU A 12 -9.99 0.54 12.56
C LEU A 12 -9.52 2.00 12.40
N THR A 13 -8.54 2.23 11.52
CA THR A 13 -8.08 3.60 11.18
C THR A 13 -9.23 4.44 10.62
N GLY A 14 -10.07 3.86 9.75
CA GLY A 14 -11.23 4.55 9.17
C GLY A 14 -12.30 4.91 10.19
N GLU A 15 -12.50 4.07 11.21
CA GLU A 15 -13.46 4.26 12.29
C GLU A 15 -13.04 5.39 13.23
N TYR A 16 -11.76 5.42 13.62
CA TYR A 16 -11.23 6.39 14.58
C TYR A 16 -10.73 7.69 13.94
N SER A 17 -10.70 7.79 12.61
CA SER A 17 -10.20 8.98 11.91
C SER A 17 -11.25 10.07 11.78
N PRO A 18 -10.93 11.33 12.17
CA PRO A 18 -11.78 12.47 11.86
C PRO A 18 -11.94 12.64 10.35
N LYS A 19 -13.13 13.08 9.90
CA LYS A 19 -13.46 13.21 8.47
C LYS A 19 -12.47 14.10 7.70
N SER A 20 -11.95 15.14 8.34
CA SER A 20 -11.02 16.12 7.74
C SER A 20 -9.59 15.61 7.53
N ARG A 21 -9.19 14.48 8.18
CA ARG A 21 -7.82 13.93 8.12
C ARG A 21 -7.79 12.44 7.80
N LYS A 22 -8.83 11.97 7.13
CA LYS A 22 -9.00 10.53 6.89
C LYS A 22 -7.91 9.98 5.97
N SER A 23 -7.60 10.67 4.89
CA SER A 23 -6.55 10.26 3.95
C SER A 23 -5.16 10.36 4.58
N PHE A 24 -4.92 11.41 5.38
CA PHE A 24 -3.68 11.54 6.16
C PHE A 24 -3.47 10.34 7.09
N ASN A 25 -4.48 9.96 7.87
CA ASN A 25 -4.38 8.84 8.81
C ASN A 25 -4.19 7.50 8.10
N TYR A 26 -4.84 7.30 6.93
CA TYR A 26 -4.56 6.16 6.08
C TYR A 26 -3.13 6.16 5.57
N GLY A 27 -2.63 7.29 5.08
CA GLY A 27 -1.25 7.44 4.65
C GLY A 27 -0.25 7.12 5.76
N LEU A 28 -0.51 7.61 6.98
CA LEU A 28 0.30 7.34 8.16
C LEU A 28 0.30 5.84 8.53
N MET A 29 -0.87 5.21 8.56
CA MET A 29 -0.97 3.77 8.82
C MET A 29 -0.20 2.94 7.78
N TYR A 30 -0.39 3.25 6.49
CA TYR A 30 0.28 2.52 5.41
C TYR A 30 1.78 2.82 5.31
N SER A 31 2.26 3.97 5.80
CA SER A 31 3.71 4.24 5.85
C SER A 31 4.48 3.20 6.67
N GLY A 32 3.82 2.56 7.64
CA GLY A 32 4.36 1.43 8.37
C GLY A 32 4.80 0.26 7.48
N TYR A 33 4.08 -0.01 6.39
CA TYR A 33 4.49 -1.02 5.40
C TYR A 33 5.82 -0.66 4.74
N SER A 34 5.97 0.57 4.29
CA SER A 34 7.20 1.06 3.66
C SER A 34 8.36 1.14 4.66
N LEU A 35 8.09 1.52 5.91
CA LEU A 35 9.09 1.49 6.99
C LEU A 35 9.55 0.07 7.32
N GLY A 36 8.65 -0.92 7.22
CA GLY A 36 9.01 -2.34 7.34
C GLY A 36 10.00 -2.79 6.27
N ILE A 37 9.76 -2.41 5.00
CA ILE A 37 10.70 -2.71 3.90
C ILE A 37 12.03 -1.98 4.11
N LEU A 38 12.00 -0.72 4.54
CA LEU A 38 13.20 0.06 4.89
C LEU A 38 14.03 -0.65 5.97
N ALA A 39 13.39 -1.06 7.06
CA ALA A 39 14.06 -1.78 8.15
C ALA A 39 14.68 -3.09 7.66
N ALA A 40 13.95 -3.87 6.85
CA ALA A 40 14.45 -5.11 6.26
C ALA A 40 15.65 -4.85 5.33
N ALA A 41 15.62 -3.81 4.49
CA ALA A 41 16.70 -3.46 3.57
C ALA A 41 17.97 -3.03 4.33
N LEU A 42 17.84 -2.17 5.34
CA LEU A 42 18.97 -1.70 6.15
C LEU A 42 19.56 -2.83 6.99
N PHE A 43 18.73 -3.68 7.59
CA PHE A 43 19.17 -4.84 8.34
C PHE A 43 19.90 -5.83 7.42
N SER A 44 19.34 -6.09 6.23
CA SER A 44 20.00 -6.95 5.23
C SER A 44 21.34 -6.38 4.79
N ARG A 45 21.45 -5.08 4.57
CA ARG A 45 22.72 -4.42 4.22
C ARG A 45 23.79 -4.63 5.28
N GLY A 46 23.43 -4.58 6.58
CA GLY A 46 24.39 -4.71 7.66
C GLY A 46 24.76 -6.16 8.03
N PHE A 47 23.87 -7.13 7.79
CA PHE A 47 24.04 -8.47 8.36
C PHE A 47 24.06 -9.60 7.32
N LEU A 48 23.60 -9.36 6.07
CA LEU A 48 23.47 -10.43 5.08
C LEU A 48 24.82 -11.01 4.67
N ALA A 49 25.85 -10.18 4.51
CA ALA A 49 27.17 -10.61 4.07
C ALA A 49 27.87 -11.48 5.12
N ASP A 50 27.78 -11.11 6.40
CA ASP A 50 28.52 -11.75 7.50
C ASP A 50 27.78 -12.95 8.08
N TYR A 51 26.44 -12.88 8.21
CA TYR A 51 25.62 -13.87 8.92
C TYR A 51 24.68 -14.66 8.02
N GLY A 52 24.58 -14.29 6.74
CA GLY A 52 23.73 -14.97 5.76
C GLY A 52 22.24 -14.69 5.95
N TRP A 53 21.42 -15.28 5.06
CA TRP A 53 20.00 -15.01 4.95
C TRP A 53 19.15 -15.44 6.17
N ARG A 54 19.64 -16.43 6.96
CA ARG A 54 18.88 -16.94 8.12
C ARG A 54 18.66 -15.89 9.19
N VAL A 55 19.63 -15.02 9.42
CA VAL A 55 19.50 -13.90 10.39
C VAL A 55 18.47 -12.90 9.92
N ILE A 56 18.36 -12.67 8.61
CA ILE A 56 17.33 -11.78 8.04
C ILE A 56 15.93 -12.36 8.28
N VAL A 57 15.76 -13.66 8.11
CA VAL A 57 14.47 -14.33 8.40
C VAL A 57 14.12 -14.26 9.89
N LEU A 58 15.10 -14.43 10.78
CA LEU A 58 14.90 -14.29 12.23
C LEU A 58 14.48 -12.86 12.62
N PHE A 59 15.06 -11.84 11.97
CA PHE A 59 14.62 -10.45 12.14
C PHE A 59 13.13 -10.27 11.80
N GLY A 60 12.61 -11.04 10.85
CA GLY A 60 11.18 -11.07 10.53
C GLY A 60 10.28 -11.53 11.69
N ALA A 61 10.82 -12.12 12.75
CA ALA A 61 10.08 -12.45 13.96
C ALA A 61 9.97 -11.28 14.97
N ALA A 62 10.74 -10.20 14.78
CA ALA A 62 10.72 -9.03 15.68
C ALA A 62 9.31 -8.44 15.93
N PRO A 63 8.39 -8.39 14.95
CA PRO A 63 7.01 -7.95 15.19
C PRO A 63 6.25 -8.74 16.24
N LEU A 64 6.64 -10.00 16.52
CA LEU A 64 6.02 -10.79 17.60
C LEU A 64 6.18 -10.15 18.97
N LEU A 65 7.26 -9.38 19.18
CA LEU A 65 7.48 -8.65 20.43
C LEU A 65 6.47 -7.51 20.62
N VAL A 66 5.86 -7.03 19.56
CA VAL A 66 4.87 -5.93 19.59
C VAL A 66 3.45 -6.45 19.80
N VAL A 67 3.20 -7.75 19.57
CA VAL A 67 1.87 -8.36 19.72
C VAL A 67 1.28 -8.15 21.15
N PRO A 68 2.02 -8.39 22.25
CA PRO A 68 1.49 -8.11 23.58
C PRO A 68 1.11 -6.64 23.77
N VAL A 69 1.93 -5.72 23.25
CA VAL A 69 1.67 -4.28 23.32
C VAL A 69 0.35 -3.94 22.63
N PHE A 70 0.12 -4.46 21.44
CA PHE A 70 -1.13 -4.24 20.70
C PHE A 70 -2.33 -4.87 21.40
N TYR A 71 -2.17 -6.05 22.00
CA TYR A 71 -3.25 -6.72 22.71
C TYR A 71 -3.79 -5.87 23.88
N PHE A 72 -2.93 -5.16 24.59
CA PHE A 72 -3.33 -4.34 25.73
C PHE A 72 -3.66 -2.88 25.38
N LEU A 73 -3.10 -2.33 24.33
CA LEU A 73 -3.23 -0.89 24.01
C LEU A 73 -4.25 -0.60 22.90
N LEU A 74 -4.49 -1.53 21.95
CA LEU A 74 -5.43 -1.29 20.87
C LEU A 74 -6.88 -1.35 21.39
N PRO A 75 -7.67 -0.29 21.16
CA PRO A 75 -9.10 -0.32 21.50
C PRO A 75 -9.84 -1.28 20.55
N GLU A 76 -10.86 -1.94 21.08
CA GLU A 76 -11.79 -2.74 20.26
C GLU A 76 -12.62 -1.81 19.37
N SER A 77 -12.98 -2.25 18.17
CA SER A 77 -13.87 -1.51 17.28
C SER A 77 -15.23 -1.28 17.92
N VAL A 78 -15.68 -0.01 17.96
CA VAL A 78 -16.99 0.36 18.52
C VAL A 78 -18.12 -0.28 17.70
N GLU A 79 -17.96 -0.33 16.36
CA GLU A 79 -18.92 -1.02 15.48
C GLU A 79 -19.01 -2.52 15.81
N SER A 80 -17.88 -3.18 16.06
CA SER A 80 -17.81 -4.60 16.45
C SER A 80 -18.48 -4.83 17.81
N LEU A 81 -18.24 -3.96 18.80
CA LEU A 81 -18.87 -4.06 20.12
C LEU A 81 -20.39 -3.90 20.04
N VAL A 82 -20.89 -2.95 19.25
CA VAL A 82 -22.33 -2.77 19.01
C VAL A 82 -22.94 -4.01 18.36
N LEU A 83 -22.30 -4.57 17.33
CA LEU A 83 -22.75 -5.78 16.64
C LEU A 83 -22.81 -7.01 17.57
N ARG A 84 -21.89 -7.10 18.53
CA ARG A 84 -21.87 -8.15 19.56
C ARG A 84 -22.86 -7.91 20.72
N GLY A 85 -23.60 -6.80 20.70
CA GLY A 85 -24.55 -6.42 21.73
C GLY A 85 -23.93 -5.83 23.00
N LYS A 86 -22.63 -5.56 23.01
CA LYS A 86 -21.88 -5.00 24.14
C LYS A 86 -21.99 -3.46 24.18
N GLN A 87 -23.22 -2.96 24.34
CA GLN A 87 -23.53 -1.52 24.26
C GLN A 87 -22.78 -0.65 25.28
N LYS A 88 -22.59 -1.15 26.51
CA LYS A 88 -21.89 -0.42 27.57
C LYS A 88 -20.41 -0.23 27.23
N GLU A 89 -19.74 -1.31 26.80
CA GLU A 89 -18.33 -1.27 26.38
C GLU A 89 -18.16 -0.38 25.15
N ALA A 90 -19.11 -0.43 24.20
CA ALA A 90 -19.12 0.42 23.01
C ALA A 90 -19.21 1.92 23.37
N ALA A 91 -20.11 2.27 24.30
CA ALA A 91 -20.28 3.66 24.75
C ALA A 91 -19.03 4.18 25.49
N GLU A 92 -18.42 3.34 26.32
CA GLU A 92 -17.21 3.70 27.06
C GLU A 92 -16.01 3.90 26.10
N THR A 93 -15.81 2.96 25.17
CA THR A 93 -14.75 3.05 24.15
C THR A 93 -14.96 4.27 23.26
N ALA A 94 -16.19 4.52 22.79
CA ALA A 94 -16.52 5.68 21.98
C ALA A 94 -16.24 6.99 22.73
N ARG A 95 -16.61 7.09 24.00
CA ARG A 95 -16.32 8.25 24.87
C ARG A 95 -14.82 8.46 25.06
N ARG A 96 -14.06 7.37 25.31
CA ARG A 96 -12.60 7.40 25.47
C ARG A 96 -11.90 7.89 24.21
N MET A 97 -12.40 7.49 23.04
CA MET A 97 -11.82 7.81 21.75
C MET A 97 -12.38 9.09 21.11
N GLY A 98 -13.36 9.75 21.75
CA GLY A 98 -13.96 10.99 21.25
C GLY A 98 -14.80 10.82 19.98
N ILE A 99 -15.36 9.62 19.73
CA ILE A 99 -16.21 9.32 18.58
C ILE A 99 -17.66 9.09 19.00
N ALA A 100 -18.60 9.28 18.07
CA ALA A 100 -20.01 9.00 18.34
C ALA A 100 -20.27 7.48 18.20
N VAL A 101 -21.07 6.93 19.12
CA VAL A 101 -21.58 5.56 18.99
C VAL A 101 -22.48 5.51 17.74
N PRO A 102 -22.25 4.60 16.79
CA PRO A 102 -23.12 4.46 15.62
C PRO A 102 -24.55 4.14 16.03
N LYS A 103 -25.51 4.99 15.65
CA LYS A 103 -26.93 4.83 16.02
C LYS A 103 -27.56 3.57 15.45
N THR A 104 -27.06 3.09 14.34
CA THR A 104 -27.50 1.85 13.65
C THR A 104 -26.30 1.21 12.99
N VAL A 105 -25.76 0.18 13.60
CA VAL A 105 -24.95 -0.78 12.84
C VAL A 105 -25.95 -1.74 12.22
N GLN A 106 -26.11 -1.68 10.90
CA GLN A 106 -27.00 -2.60 10.20
C GLN A 106 -26.48 -4.02 10.46
N LYS A 107 -27.21 -4.72 11.31
CA LYS A 107 -27.06 -6.15 11.48
C LYS A 107 -27.63 -6.82 10.23
N ASN A 108 -26.86 -6.76 9.15
CA ASN A 108 -27.20 -7.52 7.95
C ASN A 108 -26.45 -8.86 8.04
N PRO A 109 -27.06 -9.90 8.63
CA PRO A 109 -26.39 -11.19 8.82
C PRO A 109 -26.08 -11.88 7.48
N LYS A 110 -26.68 -11.38 6.39
CA LYS A 110 -26.35 -11.73 5.01
C LYS A 110 -26.21 -10.41 4.27
N GLY A 111 -25.01 -9.88 4.18
CA GLY A 111 -24.72 -8.81 3.20
C GLY A 111 -25.23 -9.22 1.82
N PRO A 112 -25.40 -8.26 0.88
CA PRO A 112 -25.82 -8.60 -0.47
C PRO A 112 -24.90 -9.68 -1.01
N GLY A 113 -25.49 -10.77 -1.53
CA GLY A 113 -24.72 -11.88 -2.10
C GLY A 113 -23.68 -11.35 -3.08
N TRP A 114 -22.54 -12.00 -3.20
CA TRP A 114 -21.45 -11.58 -4.06
C TRP A 114 -21.88 -11.23 -5.49
N SER A 115 -22.86 -11.95 -6.06
CA SER A 115 -23.43 -11.68 -7.38
C SER A 115 -24.18 -10.35 -7.44
N ALA A 116 -24.91 -9.97 -6.39
CA ALA A 116 -25.57 -8.68 -6.30
C ALA A 116 -24.58 -7.52 -6.18
N VAL A 117 -23.49 -7.71 -5.43
CA VAL A 117 -22.40 -6.73 -5.35
C VAL A 117 -21.78 -6.50 -6.73
N LEU A 118 -21.42 -7.58 -7.45
CA LEU A 118 -20.86 -7.47 -8.80
C LEU A 118 -21.82 -6.78 -9.76
N LYS A 119 -23.09 -7.13 -9.75
CA LYS A 119 -24.12 -6.45 -10.57
C LYS A 119 -24.18 -4.95 -10.26
N THR A 120 -24.06 -4.55 -9.00
CA THR A 120 -24.13 -3.14 -8.60
C THR A 120 -22.89 -2.36 -9.00
N ILE A 121 -21.68 -2.90 -8.80
CA ILE A 121 -20.43 -2.21 -9.15
C ILE A 121 -20.18 -2.16 -10.66
N PHE A 122 -20.70 -3.15 -11.42
CA PHE A 122 -20.65 -3.20 -12.89
C PHE A 122 -21.97 -2.75 -13.55
N ALA A 123 -22.84 -2.05 -12.82
CA ALA A 123 -24.00 -1.40 -13.43
C ALA A 123 -23.53 -0.40 -14.50
N ARG A 124 -24.33 -0.21 -15.56
CA ARG A 124 -23.95 0.52 -16.76
C ARG A 124 -23.42 1.94 -16.50
N ASP A 125 -23.96 2.59 -15.47
CA ASP A 125 -23.56 3.92 -15.01
C ASP A 125 -22.27 3.96 -14.19
N LYS A 126 -21.86 2.83 -13.58
CA LYS A 126 -20.71 2.69 -12.69
C LYS A 126 -19.56 1.84 -13.25
N ALA A 127 -19.84 1.05 -14.29
CA ALA A 127 -18.92 0.06 -14.83
C ALA A 127 -17.57 0.69 -15.25
N PHE A 128 -17.60 1.82 -15.96
CA PHE A 128 -16.39 2.50 -16.40
C PHE A 128 -15.51 2.95 -15.21
N GLU A 129 -16.14 3.57 -14.19
CA GLU A 129 -15.41 4.00 -12.98
C GLU A 129 -14.82 2.79 -12.24
N THR A 130 -15.58 1.71 -12.12
CA THR A 130 -15.16 0.46 -11.51
C THR A 130 -13.95 -0.14 -12.22
N ILE A 131 -13.98 -0.23 -13.55
CA ILE A 131 -12.88 -0.75 -14.36
C ILE A 131 -11.64 0.13 -14.19
N CYS A 132 -11.78 1.45 -14.24
CA CYS A 132 -10.65 2.37 -14.02
C CYS A 132 -10.00 2.15 -12.65
N PHE A 133 -10.80 1.97 -11.58
CA PHE A 133 -10.26 1.67 -10.25
C PHE A 133 -9.56 0.31 -10.21
N TRP A 134 -10.15 -0.73 -10.81
CA TRP A 134 -9.57 -2.07 -10.80
C TRP A 134 -8.25 -2.11 -11.57
N VAL A 135 -8.22 -1.49 -12.75
CA VAL A 135 -6.98 -1.36 -13.55
C VAL A 135 -5.93 -0.55 -12.78
N GLY A 136 -6.31 0.60 -12.23
CA GLY A 136 -5.38 1.43 -11.46
C GLY A 136 -4.81 0.73 -10.24
N LEU A 137 -5.63 -0.05 -9.50
CA LEU A 137 -5.16 -0.85 -8.37
C LEU A 137 -4.28 -2.03 -8.81
N PHE A 138 -4.64 -2.69 -9.92
CA PHE A 138 -3.83 -3.77 -10.51
C PHE A 138 -2.45 -3.26 -10.91
N LEU A 139 -2.38 -2.19 -11.72
CA LEU A 139 -1.14 -1.59 -12.18
C LEU A 139 -0.32 -1.01 -11.00
N GLY A 140 -0.99 -0.39 -10.04
CA GLY A 140 -0.35 0.12 -8.85
C GLY A 140 0.35 -0.98 -8.04
N LEU A 141 -0.31 -2.11 -7.78
CA LEU A 141 0.33 -3.24 -7.08
C LEU A 141 1.39 -3.95 -7.92
N LEU A 142 1.21 -4.01 -9.25
CA LEU A 142 2.24 -4.51 -10.17
C LEU A 142 3.53 -3.69 -10.01
N LEU A 143 3.43 -2.35 -10.02
CA LEU A 143 4.58 -1.46 -9.81
C LEU A 143 5.20 -1.63 -8.42
N VAL A 144 4.39 -1.61 -7.37
CA VAL A 144 4.87 -1.73 -5.98
C VAL A 144 5.69 -3.01 -5.79
N TYR A 145 5.12 -4.16 -6.15
CA TYR A 145 5.77 -5.45 -5.94
C TYR A 145 6.85 -5.73 -6.99
N GLY A 146 6.66 -5.28 -8.24
CA GLY A 146 7.68 -5.39 -9.27
C GLY A 146 8.94 -4.63 -8.91
N LEU A 147 8.82 -3.35 -8.61
CA LEU A 147 9.98 -2.52 -8.24
C LEU A 147 10.59 -2.94 -6.92
N ALA A 148 9.80 -3.15 -5.85
CA ALA A 148 10.35 -3.51 -4.55
C ALA A 148 11.19 -4.81 -4.59
N GLN A 149 10.80 -5.78 -5.41
CA GLN A 149 11.52 -7.07 -5.50
C GLN A 149 12.69 -7.03 -6.48
N TRP A 150 12.57 -6.28 -7.57
CA TRP A 150 13.57 -6.30 -8.63
C TRP A 150 14.56 -5.14 -8.58
N LEU A 151 14.25 -4.03 -7.91
CA LEU A 151 15.11 -2.84 -7.86
C LEU A 151 16.55 -3.16 -7.43
N PRO A 152 16.82 -3.93 -6.34
CA PRO A 152 18.19 -4.25 -5.97
C PRO A 152 18.90 -5.07 -7.05
N GLN A 153 18.20 -6.01 -7.69
CA GLN A 153 18.78 -6.86 -8.73
C GLN A 153 19.04 -6.09 -10.03
N ILE A 154 18.15 -5.18 -10.41
CA ILE A 154 18.36 -4.29 -11.57
C ILE A 154 19.57 -3.39 -11.32
N MET A 155 19.71 -2.81 -10.13
CA MET A 155 20.85 -1.98 -9.78
C MET A 155 22.16 -2.78 -9.79
N ARG A 156 22.16 -4.01 -9.31
CA ARG A 156 23.33 -4.91 -9.43
C ARG A 156 23.71 -5.17 -10.89
N LYS A 157 22.74 -5.41 -11.78
CA LYS A 157 23.00 -5.56 -13.23
C LYS A 157 23.57 -4.29 -13.86
N ASN A 158 23.25 -3.12 -13.29
CA ASN A 158 23.82 -1.83 -13.70
C ASN A 158 25.20 -1.54 -13.10
N GLY A 159 25.80 -2.52 -12.39
CA GLY A 159 27.18 -2.44 -11.88
C GLY A 159 27.34 -1.96 -10.44
N TYR A 160 26.26 -1.77 -9.69
CA TYR A 160 26.31 -1.46 -8.26
C TYR A 160 26.58 -2.71 -7.43
N ASP A 161 27.30 -2.56 -6.31
CA ASP A 161 27.50 -3.66 -5.36
C ASP A 161 26.19 -4.03 -4.63
N LEU A 162 26.22 -5.10 -3.83
CA LEU A 162 25.05 -5.56 -3.10
C LEU A 162 24.60 -4.55 -2.03
N GLY A 163 25.54 -3.90 -1.34
CA GLY A 163 25.24 -2.93 -0.28
C GLY A 163 24.54 -1.69 -0.82
N ASP A 164 25.05 -1.14 -1.92
CA ASP A 164 24.47 0.00 -2.60
C ASP A 164 23.11 -0.36 -3.23
N SER A 165 22.99 -1.56 -3.80
CA SER A 165 21.73 -2.05 -4.37
C SER A 165 20.62 -2.18 -3.32
N LEU A 166 20.94 -2.61 -2.10
CA LEU A 166 20.00 -2.63 -0.98
C LEU A 166 19.69 -1.22 -0.46
N LEU A 167 20.63 -0.29 -0.57
CA LEU A 167 20.40 1.10 -0.19
C LEU A 167 19.43 1.80 -1.15
N PHE A 168 19.42 1.47 -2.44
CA PHE A 168 18.36 1.93 -3.36
C PHE A 168 16.98 1.50 -2.90
N LEU A 169 16.82 0.25 -2.44
CA LEU A 169 15.54 -0.21 -1.88
C LEU A 169 15.18 0.52 -0.59
N ALA A 170 16.16 0.82 0.26
CA ALA A 170 15.96 1.61 1.47
C ALA A 170 15.46 3.02 1.15
N VAL A 171 16.10 3.71 0.20
CA VAL A 171 15.68 5.05 -0.27
C VAL A 171 14.30 5.02 -0.89
N PHE A 172 14.01 4.04 -1.74
CA PHE A 172 12.67 3.81 -2.32
C PHE A 172 11.59 3.69 -1.25
N SER A 173 11.86 2.90 -0.21
CA SER A 173 10.91 2.63 0.86
C SER A 173 10.75 3.83 1.79
N LEU A 174 11.83 4.54 2.12
CA LEU A 174 11.77 5.75 2.94
C LEU A 174 10.96 6.85 2.26
N SER A 175 11.23 7.10 0.97
CA SER A 175 10.48 8.08 0.20
C SER A 175 9.01 7.71 0.05
N SER A 176 8.69 6.42 -0.06
CA SER A 176 7.32 5.91 -0.06
C SER A 176 6.60 6.17 1.27
N ALA A 177 7.29 5.98 2.40
CA ALA A 177 6.71 6.26 3.72
C ALA A 177 6.39 7.74 3.88
N ILE A 178 7.32 8.63 3.51
CA ILE A 178 7.13 10.08 3.51
C ILE A 178 6.00 10.46 2.55
N GLY A 179 6.00 9.86 1.35
CA GLY A 179 4.98 10.08 0.32
C GLY A 179 3.58 9.74 0.80
N GLY A 180 3.40 8.65 1.54
CA GLY A 180 2.12 8.28 2.12
C GLY A 180 1.52 9.37 3.00
N ILE A 181 2.35 10.00 3.83
CA ILE A 181 1.96 11.10 4.73
C ILE A 181 1.68 12.39 3.93
N VAL A 182 2.61 12.77 3.05
CA VAL A 182 2.51 14.02 2.27
C VAL A 182 1.34 13.98 1.30
N LEU A 183 1.24 12.89 0.51
CA LEU A 183 0.16 12.73 -0.47
C LEU A 183 -1.20 12.52 0.21
N GLY A 184 -1.24 11.90 1.40
CA GLY A 184 -2.44 11.84 2.21
C GLY A 184 -2.95 13.24 2.57
N THR A 185 -2.05 14.11 3.02
CA THR A 185 -2.38 15.52 3.32
C THR A 185 -2.81 16.29 2.07
N TRP A 186 -2.13 16.08 0.94
CA TRP A 186 -2.48 16.71 -0.33
C TRP A 186 -3.83 16.22 -0.86
N ALA A 187 -4.12 14.93 -0.71
CA ALA A 187 -5.40 14.35 -1.10
C ALA A 187 -6.57 14.96 -0.32
N ASP A 188 -6.38 15.25 0.97
CA ASP A 188 -7.39 15.91 1.79
C ASP A 188 -7.61 17.39 1.42
N ARG A 189 -6.58 18.08 0.87
CA ARG A 189 -6.64 19.50 0.49
C ARG A 189 -7.04 19.73 -0.98
N PHE A 190 -6.42 19.01 -1.90
CA PHE A 190 -6.52 19.25 -3.35
C PHE A 190 -7.41 18.24 -4.08
N GLY A 191 -7.89 17.25 -3.34
CA GLY A 191 -8.71 16.16 -3.86
C GLY A 191 -7.89 14.96 -4.34
N ILE A 192 -8.40 13.78 -4.05
CA ILE A 192 -7.70 12.50 -4.22
C ILE A 192 -7.37 12.20 -5.68
N LYS A 193 -8.31 12.46 -6.62
CA LYS A 193 -8.10 12.18 -8.07
C LYS A 193 -6.86 12.87 -8.63
N ARG A 194 -6.74 14.19 -8.37
CA ARG A 194 -5.59 14.98 -8.86
C ARG A 194 -4.30 14.54 -8.21
N THR A 195 -4.32 14.33 -6.90
CA THR A 195 -3.15 13.88 -6.14
C THR A 195 -2.63 12.55 -6.66
N VAL A 196 -3.49 11.54 -6.85
CA VAL A 196 -3.10 10.22 -7.36
C VAL A 196 -2.55 10.31 -8.78
N ALA A 197 -3.24 11.03 -9.69
CA ALA A 197 -2.80 11.15 -11.08
C ALA A 197 -1.42 11.83 -11.19
N LEU A 198 -1.22 12.96 -10.48
CA LEU A 198 0.07 13.66 -10.48
C LEU A 198 1.17 12.82 -9.84
N SER A 199 0.84 12.05 -8.80
CA SER A 199 1.82 11.19 -8.11
C SER A 199 2.31 10.08 -9.01
N TYR A 200 1.42 9.39 -9.73
CA TYR A 200 1.83 8.36 -10.69
C TYR A 200 2.65 8.95 -11.84
N LEU A 201 2.28 10.13 -12.36
CA LEU A 201 3.06 10.80 -13.40
C LEU A 201 4.48 11.12 -12.91
N VAL A 202 4.60 11.68 -11.71
CA VAL A 202 5.92 11.98 -11.09
C VAL A 202 6.70 10.69 -10.86
N GLY A 203 6.05 9.63 -10.39
CA GLY A 203 6.65 8.31 -10.23
C GLY A 203 7.17 7.71 -11.54
N ALA A 204 6.37 7.77 -12.60
CA ALA A 204 6.76 7.32 -13.95
C ALA A 204 7.98 8.08 -14.49
N ILE A 205 8.01 9.42 -14.31
CA ILE A 205 9.17 10.24 -14.68
C ILE A 205 10.42 9.81 -13.88
N GLY A 206 10.27 9.57 -12.57
CA GLY A 206 11.37 9.10 -11.73
C GLY A 206 11.91 7.74 -12.18
N ILE A 207 11.03 6.78 -12.53
CA ILE A 207 11.43 5.47 -13.05
C ILE A 207 12.12 5.62 -14.41
N ALA A 208 11.55 6.41 -15.32
CA ALA A 208 12.13 6.65 -16.66
C ALA A 208 13.50 7.32 -16.56
N ALA A 209 13.68 8.23 -15.60
CA ALA A 209 14.96 8.92 -15.41
C ALA A 209 16.10 7.96 -14.99
N LEU A 210 15.80 6.79 -14.40
CA LEU A 210 16.79 5.76 -14.07
C LEU A 210 17.43 5.09 -15.30
N THR A 211 16.87 5.30 -16.48
CA THR A 211 17.50 4.83 -17.75
C THR A 211 18.73 5.62 -18.14
N PHE A 212 18.86 6.86 -17.66
CA PHE A 212 20.03 7.68 -17.95
C PHE A 212 21.21 7.29 -17.06
N LYS A 213 22.37 7.10 -17.66
CA LYS A 213 23.64 6.89 -16.90
C LYS A 213 23.98 8.17 -16.17
N SER A 214 23.77 8.19 -14.87
CA SER A 214 24.00 9.35 -14.01
C SER A 214 24.82 8.97 -12.77
N SER A 215 25.18 9.98 -11.96
CA SER A 215 25.87 9.72 -10.69
C SER A 215 25.00 8.93 -9.74
N ILE A 216 25.62 8.17 -8.83
CA ILE A 216 24.91 7.39 -7.82
C ILE A 216 23.93 8.25 -7.00
N LEU A 217 24.33 9.47 -6.65
CA LEU A 217 23.50 10.42 -5.91
C LEU A 217 22.23 10.77 -6.68
N LEU A 218 22.35 11.04 -7.99
CA LEU A 218 21.20 11.37 -8.83
C LEU A 218 20.27 10.17 -9.00
N ASN A 219 20.80 8.96 -9.09
CA ASN A 219 20.01 7.73 -9.10
C ASN A 219 19.25 7.51 -7.79
N TYR A 220 19.81 7.85 -6.63
CA TYR A 220 19.06 7.86 -5.37
C TYR A 220 17.89 8.85 -5.39
N VAL A 221 18.07 10.03 -5.99
CA VAL A 221 16.99 11.01 -6.15
C VAL A 221 15.90 10.46 -7.06
N PHE A 222 16.25 9.86 -8.19
CA PHE A 222 15.26 9.27 -9.10
C PHE A 222 14.50 8.11 -8.45
N VAL A 223 15.18 7.24 -7.72
CA VAL A 223 14.55 6.16 -6.95
C VAL A 223 13.64 6.71 -5.85
N ALA A 224 14.02 7.79 -5.18
CA ALA A 224 13.18 8.46 -4.19
C ALA A 224 11.90 9.03 -4.84
N ILE A 225 12.01 9.66 -6.00
CA ILE A 225 10.86 10.17 -6.76
C ILE A 225 9.95 9.01 -7.20
N ALA A 226 10.52 7.92 -7.68
CA ALA A 226 9.78 6.72 -8.06
C ALA A 226 9.00 6.13 -6.89
N GLY A 227 9.63 5.94 -5.73
CA GLY A 227 8.97 5.42 -4.52
C GLY A 227 7.88 6.35 -3.99
N PHE A 228 8.17 7.65 -3.92
CA PHE A 228 7.21 8.67 -3.52
C PHE A 228 5.96 8.66 -4.42
N GLY A 229 6.13 8.59 -5.74
CA GLY A 229 5.03 8.70 -6.69
C GLY A 229 4.21 7.43 -6.83
N THR A 230 4.82 6.25 -6.81
CA THR A 230 4.13 4.98 -7.14
C THR A 230 3.49 4.31 -5.94
N VAL A 231 4.28 3.99 -4.92
CA VAL A 231 3.79 3.23 -3.75
C VAL A 231 2.74 4.02 -2.99
N SER A 232 3.02 5.29 -2.71
CA SER A 232 2.10 6.14 -1.94
C SER A 232 0.79 6.38 -2.67
N ALA A 233 0.83 6.59 -3.99
CA ALA A 233 -0.37 6.76 -4.81
C ALA A 233 -1.28 5.52 -4.77
N SER A 234 -0.68 4.31 -4.86
CA SER A 234 -1.42 3.03 -4.80
C SER A 234 -2.17 2.87 -3.47
N LEU A 235 -1.54 3.27 -2.37
CA LEU A 235 -2.13 3.18 -1.04
C LEU A 235 -3.32 4.14 -0.86
N ILE A 236 -3.18 5.38 -1.34
CA ILE A 236 -4.25 6.39 -1.30
C ILE A 236 -5.41 5.99 -2.21
N LEU A 237 -5.13 5.42 -3.39
CA LEU A 237 -6.15 4.95 -4.32
C LEU A 237 -7.05 3.89 -3.69
N THR A 238 -6.48 2.98 -2.89
CA THR A 238 -7.25 1.98 -2.12
C THR A 238 -8.25 2.64 -1.16
N GLY A 239 -7.80 3.63 -0.39
CA GLY A 239 -8.66 4.37 0.53
C GLY A 239 -9.76 5.17 -0.21
N PHE A 240 -9.45 5.67 -1.40
CA PHE A 240 -10.41 6.40 -2.22
C PHE A 240 -11.53 5.51 -2.77
N LEU A 241 -11.19 4.31 -3.25
CA LEU A 241 -12.20 3.36 -3.70
C LEU A 241 -13.21 3.06 -2.58
N ALA A 242 -12.73 2.80 -1.36
CA ALA A 242 -13.60 2.52 -0.22
C ALA A 242 -14.56 3.69 0.10
N GLN A 243 -14.16 4.93 -0.16
CA GLN A 243 -15.01 6.11 0.07
C GLN A 243 -16.07 6.31 -1.03
N ARG A 244 -15.85 5.77 -2.24
CA ARG A 244 -16.76 5.91 -3.40
C ARG A 244 -17.89 4.89 -3.41
N LEU A 245 -17.70 3.77 -2.76
CA LEU A 245 -18.70 2.71 -2.73
C LEU A 245 -19.80 2.98 -1.69
N ASP A 246 -21.02 2.64 -2.05
CA ASP A 246 -22.16 2.70 -1.14
C ASP A 246 -21.89 1.90 0.14
N PRO A 247 -22.29 2.38 1.33
CA PRO A 247 -22.04 1.71 2.60
C PRO A 247 -22.45 0.23 2.62
N THR A 248 -23.54 -0.14 1.93
CA THR A 248 -24.09 -1.49 1.89
C THR A 248 -23.21 -2.50 1.16
N ILE A 249 -22.43 -2.04 0.16
CA ILE A 249 -21.56 -2.88 -0.67
C ILE A 249 -20.08 -2.56 -0.49
N ARG A 250 -19.74 -1.54 0.32
CA ARG A 250 -18.39 -1.00 0.46
C ARG A 250 -17.35 -2.06 0.79
N SER A 251 -17.61 -2.86 1.83
CA SER A 251 -16.68 -3.90 2.28
C SER A 251 -16.45 -4.95 1.18
N ALA A 252 -17.54 -5.47 0.61
CA ALA A 252 -17.46 -6.50 -0.42
C ALA A 252 -16.87 -5.95 -1.73
N GLY A 253 -17.30 -4.78 -2.19
CA GLY A 253 -16.78 -4.15 -3.41
C GLY A 253 -15.30 -3.79 -3.31
N THR A 254 -14.86 -3.24 -2.16
CA THR A 254 -13.43 -3.02 -1.90
C THR A 254 -12.66 -4.34 -1.85
N GLY A 255 -13.23 -5.37 -1.22
CA GLY A 255 -12.63 -6.70 -1.17
C GLY A 255 -12.42 -7.31 -2.55
N PHE A 256 -13.39 -7.21 -3.45
CA PHE A 256 -13.26 -7.66 -4.85
C PHE A 256 -12.16 -6.92 -5.60
N ALA A 257 -12.13 -5.59 -5.50
CA ALA A 257 -11.10 -4.79 -6.16
C ALA A 257 -9.70 -5.10 -5.63
N LEU A 258 -9.54 -5.26 -4.32
CA LEU A 258 -8.27 -5.66 -3.71
C LEU A 258 -7.87 -7.08 -4.10
N SER A 259 -8.82 -8.02 -4.20
CA SER A 259 -8.54 -9.37 -4.67
C SER A 259 -8.05 -9.37 -6.11
N PHE A 260 -8.69 -8.59 -6.99
CA PHE A 260 -8.24 -8.41 -8.36
C PHE A 260 -6.83 -7.78 -8.43
N SER A 261 -6.57 -6.76 -7.62
CA SER A 261 -5.27 -6.08 -7.59
C SER A 261 -4.13 -7.01 -7.15
N ARG A 262 -4.41 -8.09 -6.39
CA ARG A 262 -3.40 -9.11 -6.03
C ARG A 262 -2.86 -9.86 -7.25
N ILE A 263 -3.61 -9.94 -8.34
CA ILE A 263 -3.10 -10.48 -9.61
C ILE A 263 -1.95 -9.57 -10.11
N GLY A 264 -2.10 -8.24 -10.00
CA GLY A 264 -1.01 -7.29 -10.29
C GLY A 264 0.22 -7.51 -9.41
N ALA A 265 0.01 -7.75 -8.11
CA ALA A 265 1.11 -8.06 -7.18
C ALA A 265 1.89 -9.34 -7.55
N LEU A 266 1.22 -10.34 -8.14
CA LEU A 266 1.86 -11.54 -8.67
C LEU A 266 2.53 -11.28 -10.03
N THR A 267 1.88 -10.52 -10.89
CA THR A 267 2.36 -10.23 -12.25
C THR A 267 3.63 -9.35 -12.21
N GLY A 268 3.75 -8.41 -11.27
CA GLY A 268 4.91 -7.53 -11.17
C GLY A 268 6.25 -8.26 -11.07
N PRO A 269 6.45 -9.13 -10.07
CA PRO A 269 7.65 -9.96 -9.96
C PRO A 269 7.87 -10.89 -11.15
N LEU A 270 6.80 -11.49 -11.70
CA LEU A 270 6.90 -12.35 -12.89
C LEU A 270 7.36 -11.55 -14.10
N LEU A 271 6.86 -10.34 -14.30
CA LEU A 271 7.28 -9.44 -15.36
C LEU A 271 8.77 -9.09 -15.23
N GLY A 272 9.21 -8.72 -14.03
CA GLY A 272 10.63 -8.46 -13.77
C GLY A 272 11.51 -9.68 -14.01
N GLY A 273 11.05 -10.89 -13.62
CA GLY A 273 11.72 -12.17 -13.90
C GLY A 273 11.80 -12.48 -15.39
N PHE A 274 10.71 -12.27 -16.11
CA PHE A 274 10.68 -12.43 -17.56
C PHE A 274 11.68 -11.49 -18.25
N ILE A 275 11.68 -10.20 -17.92
CA ILE A 275 12.65 -9.26 -18.47
C ILE A 275 14.09 -9.66 -18.11
N ALA A 276 14.31 -10.13 -16.88
CA ALA A 276 15.62 -10.56 -16.42
C ALA A 276 16.15 -11.82 -17.15
N SER A 277 15.25 -12.69 -17.65
CA SER A 277 15.59 -13.88 -18.42
C SER A 277 15.83 -13.58 -19.91
N THR A 278 15.45 -12.41 -20.39
CA THR A 278 15.72 -11.98 -21.76
C THR A 278 17.12 -11.34 -21.87
N ASN A 279 17.67 -11.32 -23.09
CA ASN A 279 18.94 -10.63 -23.38
C ASN A 279 18.76 -9.11 -23.58
N LEU A 280 17.67 -8.55 -23.08
CA LEU A 280 17.41 -7.12 -23.16
C LEU A 280 18.37 -6.34 -22.26
N ALA A 281 18.76 -5.15 -22.70
CA ALA A 281 19.57 -4.26 -21.88
C ALA A 281 18.86 -3.90 -20.56
N PRO A 282 19.60 -3.73 -19.44
CA PRO A 282 19.00 -3.46 -18.12
C PRO A 282 18.03 -2.28 -18.09
N GLU A 283 18.22 -1.29 -18.96
CA GLU A 283 17.39 -0.08 -19.09
C GLU A 283 15.93 -0.41 -19.45
N TRP A 284 15.68 -1.50 -20.18
CA TRP A 284 14.33 -1.93 -20.55
C TRP A 284 13.44 -2.23 -19.34
N ASN A 285 14.03 -2.65 -18.21
CA ASN A 285 13.28 -2.81 -16.98
C ASN A 285 12.60 -1.49 -16.57
N PHE A 286 13.32 -0.38 -16.64
CA PHE A 286 12.78 0.92 -16.24
C PHE A 286 11.75 1.43 -17.24
N TYR A 287 11.97 1.28 -18.56
CA TYR A 287 10.98 1.68 -19.56
C TYR A 287 9.66 0.95 -19.40
N ILE A 288 9.71 -0.37 -19.17
CA ILE A 288 8.50 -1.19 -19.00
C ILE A 288 7.76 -0.79 -17.73
N PHE A 289 8.48 -0.65 -16.60
CA PHE A 289 7.84 -0.21 -15.35
C PHE A 289 7.36 1.25 -15.39
N ALA A 290 7.99 2.12 -16.15
CA ALA A 290 7.52 3.51 -16.32
C ALA A 290 6.28 3.60 -17.22
N ALA A 291 6.09 2.67 -18.16
CA ALA A 291 4.94 2.63 -19.05
C ALA A 291 3.67 2.04 -18.39
N VAL A 292 3.82 1.34 -17.26
CA VAL A 292 2.72 0.79 -16.46
C VAL A 292 2.07 1.86 -15.61
#